data_55c3575985921325f64b9ebc9a4aefae
#
_entry.id   55c3575985921325f64b9ebc9a4aefae
#
_cell.length_a   1.000
_cell.length_b   1.000
_cell.length_c   1.000
_cell.angle_alpha   90.00
_cell.angle_beta   90.00
_cell.angle_gamma   90.00
#
_symmetry.space_group_name_H-M   'P 1'
#
loop_
_entity.id
_entity.type
_entity.pdbx_description
1 polymer ?
#
loop_
_entity_poly.entity_id
_entity_poly.type
_entity_poly.pdbx_seq_one_letter_code
_entity_poly.pdbx_strand_id
1 'polypeptide(L)'
;GIRLGVPDSCDLTFDTGHSKLSEISLVDDDIQVANVDRAYTVSFDRMRMDTSRIQDMVESVFDKDQGIYCRDDGDENMTKEEIQKEIDLIEVYRQQALEEGQQDVAEIYESDIAETKNRMKEAPDSYTPVREYTTNKIYIGQHDGEQYSLWISGDDTADASGRVSIVYEPAGDQEQKYLADLEDAVMTETAGQNYFGGDIEDQENKCGIDENTAEHEAQAFLDRMGISGMAKCGSQAVVRSWLDSGFEIIKAEKNGYMFEFGIQIGGVDTAYIDPTGVDNLKNKNGYVMYEGDRISVCVDDSGVFNVRATLSTDTDSFVREKVDLLSWEDMVNKADESIVEYYEKYPTAYSEVRFNNVEFMYVPCIQDGEKLVYIPAWVLTQSENNDISEEHGAYDN
;
A
#
# COMPACT_ATOMS: atom_id res chain seq x y z
N GLY A 1 6.76 31.87 -8.03
CA GLY A 1 7.22 30.83 -7.10
C GLY A 1 8.59 31.18 -6.51
N ILE A 2 8.88 30.68 -5.34
CA ILE A 2 10.22 30.80 -4.74
C ILE A 2 11.13 29.93 -5.60
N ARG A 3 11.95 30.55 -6.45
CA ARG A 3 13.05 29.83 -7.11
C ARG A 3 14.12 29.60 -6.05
N LEU A 4 14.16 28.41 -5.47
CA LEU A 4 15.18 27.98 -4.50
C LEU A 4 16.58 27.82 -5.12
N GLY A 5 16.77 28.31 -6.36
CA GLY A 5 18.00 28.15 -7.13
C GLY A 5 18.20 26.72 -7.67
N VAL A 6 17.12 25.96 -7.76
CA VAL A 6 17.14 24.57 -8.24
C VAL A 6 17.51 24.54 -9.71
N PRO A 7 18.52 23.75 -10.14
CA PRO A 7 18.82 23.53 -11.54
C PRO A 7 17.77 22.61 -12.18
N ASP A 8 17.74 22.56 -13.51
CA ASP A 8 16.87 21.64 -14.23
C ASP A 8 17.40 20.18 -14.18
N SER A 9 18.68 19.99 -13.87
CA SER A 9 19.33 18.68 -13.70
C SER A 9 20.55 18.79 -12.78
N CYS A 10 21.02 17.70 -12.22
CA CYS A 10 22.26 17.64 -11.44
C CYS A 10 23.06 16.37 -11.69
N ASP A 11 24.38 16.47 -11.49
CA ASP A 11 25.32 15.37 -11.44
C ASP A 11 26.34 15.70 -10.33
N LEU A 12 26.12 15.09 -9.16
CA LEU A 12 26.86 15.42 -7.93
C LEU A 12 27.49 14.15 -7.36
N THR A 13 28.70 14.27 -6.85
CA THR A 13 29.37 13.23 -6.05
C THR A 13 29.51 13.76 -4.61
N PHE A 14 29.09 12.96 -3.67
CA PHE A 14 29.20 13.25 -2.24
C PHE A 14 30.46 12.63 -1.64
N ASP A 15 30.87 13.15 -0.48
CA ASP A 15 31.94 12.54 0.29
C ASP A 15 31.49 11.15 0.79
N THR A 16 32.41 10.19 0.79
CA THR A 16 32.17 8.84 1.33
C THR A 16 32.54 8.71 2.81
N GLY A 17 33.19 9.73 3.38
CA GLY A 17 33.63 9.76 4.78
C GLY A 17 34.51 8.58 5.14
N HIS A 18 34.18 7.91 6.23
CA HIS A 18 34.80 6.66 6.69
C HIS A 18 33.97 5.41 6.36
N SER A 19 32.94 5.56 5.54
CA SER A 19 32.15 4.41 5.04
C SER A 19 33.03 3.51 4.15
N LYS A 20 32.54 2.30 3.85
CA LYS A 20 33.23 1.39 2.93
C LYS A 20 32.81 1.62 1.46
N LEU A 21 32.01 2.64 1.21
CA LEU A 21 31.55 2.96 -0.14
C LEU A 21 32.71 3.55 -0.97
N SER A 22 32.76 3.16 -2.24
CA SER A 22 33.68 3.74 -3.22
C SER A 22 33.14 5.03 -3.81
N GLU A 23 31.79 5.15 -3.89
CA GLU A 23 31.12 6.33 -4.45
C GLU A 23 29.73 6.51 -3.84
N ILE A 24 29.36 7.77 -3.63
CA ILE A 24 27.97 8.19 -3.37
C ILE A 24 27.66 9.31 -4.36
N SER A 25 26.64 9.12 -5.17
CA SER A 25 26.28 10.08 -6.23
C SER A 25 24.79 10.41 -6.26
N LEU A 26 24.47 11.60 -6.77
CA LEU A 26 23.11 12.04 -7.09
C LEU A 26 23.11 12.50 -8.55
N VAL A 27 22.42 11.77 -9.40
CA VAL A 27 22.28 12.08 -10.83
C VAL A 27 20.81 12.12 -11.18
N ASP A 28 20.32 13.32 -11.49
CA ASP A 28 18.94 13.54 -11.90
C ASP A 28 18.92 14.46 -13.12
N ASP A 29 18.42 13.95 -14.24
CA ASP A 29 18.43 14.63 -15.53
C ASP A 29 17.21 15.57 -15.72
N ASP A 30 16.17 15.48 -14.87
CA ASP A 30 14.93 16.25 -14.98
C ASP A 30 14.31 16.55 -13.61
N ILE A 31 14.96 17.44 -12.86
CA ILE A 31 14.51 17.78 -11.50
C ILE A 31 13.17 18.53 -11.55
N GLN A 32 12.13 17.88 -11.08
CA GLN A 32 10.78 18.42 -11.02
C GLN A 32 10.50 19.03 -9.64
N VAL A 33 10.35 20.33 -9.56
CA VAL A 33 10.00 21.01 -8.31
C VAL A 33 8.67 21.70 -8.44
N ALA A 34 7.76 21.35 -7.54
CA ALA A 34 6.47 22.02 -7.45
C ALA A 34 6.64 23.53 -7.30
N ASN A 35 5.82 24.30 -8.02
CA ASN A 35 5.83 25.75 -7.94
C ASN A 35 5.12 26.22 -6.66
N VAL A 36 5.86 26.31 -5.57
CA VAL A 36 5.33 26.76 -4.28
C VAL A 36 5.70 28.21 -4.01
N ASP A 37 4.71 29.04 -3.72
CA ASP A 37 4.93 30.44 -3.33
C ASP A 37 5.44 30.58 -1.89
N ARG A 38 5.08 29.63 -1.03
CA ARG A 38 5.44 29.61 0.40
C ARG A 38 5.43 28.18 0.92
N ALA A 39 6.37 27.88 1.80
CA ALA A 39 6.38 26.64 2.53
C ALA A 39 5.79 26.79 3.94
N TYR A 40 5.12 25.75 4.38
CA TYR A 40 4.51 25.66 5.70
C TYR A 40 4.80 24.29 6.29
N THR A 41 5.00 24.20 7.58
CA THR A 41 4.74 22.98 8.33
C THR A 41 3.24 22.89 8.53
N VAL A 42 2.65 21.74 8.30
CA VAL A 42 1.21 21.54 8.46
C VAL A 42 0.94 20.46 9.49
N SER A 43 0.20 20.80 10.51
CA SER A 43 -0.21 19.85 11.55
C SER A 43 -1.67 19.51 11.36
N PHE A 44 -1.99 18.23 11.45
CA PHE A 44 -3.35 17.70 11.38
C PHE A 44 -3.75 17.07 12.70
N ASP A 45 -5.04 17.06 12.97
CA ASP A 45 -5.60 16.18 13.98
C ASP A 45 -5.54 14.72 13.50
N ARG A 46 -5.52 13.81 14.44
CA ARG A 46 -5.56 12.38 14.10
C ARG A 46 -6.96 11.97 13.69
N MET A 47 -7.03 11.10 12.67
CA MET A 47 -8.27 10.48 12.26
C MET A 47 -8.89 9.69 13.42
N ARG A 48 -10.21 9.83 13.56
CA ARG A 48 -11.00 9.06 14.52
C ARG A 48 -12.16 8.40 13.78
N MET A 49 -12.35 7.12 14.07
CA MET A 49 -13.45 6.33 13.53
C MET A 49 -14.50 6.15 14.62
N ASP A 50 -15.36 7.17 14.79
CA ASP A 50 -16.53 7.04 15.66
C ASP A 50 -17.64 6.23 14.97
N THR A 51 -18.63 5.83 15.75
CA THR A 51 -19.76 5.02 15.27
C THR A 51 -20.48 5.65 14.08
N SER A 52 -20.64 6.98 14.04
CA SER A 52 -21.34 7.66 12.94
C SER A 52 -20.54 7.55 11.65
N ARG A 53 -19.23 7.82 11.70
CA ARG A 53 -18.33 7.75 10.54
C ARG A 53 -18.24 6.34 9.99
N ILE A 54 -18.15 5.33 10.87
CA ILE A 54 -18.15 3.92 10.45
C ILE A 54 -19.49 3.57 9.79
N GLN A 55 -20.62 3.97 10.40
CA GLN A 55 -21.95 3.74 9.83
C GLN A 55 -22.08 4.37 8.45
N ASP A 56 -21.73 5.63 8.30
CA ASP A 56 -21.83 6.36 7.03
C ASP A 56 -20.97 5.67 5.96
N MET A 57 -19.76 5.25 6.29
CA MET A 57 -18.88 4.53 5.39
C MET A 57 -19.46 3.19 4.94
N VAL A 58 -19.84 2.34 5.90
CA VAL A 58 -20.42 1.00 5.63
C VAL A 58 -21.69 1.12 4.79
N GLU A 59 -22.59 2.04 5.16
CA GLU A 59 -23.85 2.24 4.46
C GLU A 59 -23.71 2.92 3.08
N SER A 60 -22.57 3.51 2.78
CA SER A 60 -22.27 4.13 1.48
C SER A 60 -21.80 3.14 0.44
N VAL A 61 -21.20 2.02 0.85
CA VAL A 61 -20.60 1.04 -0.07
C VAL A 61 -21.48 -0.19 -0.30
N PHE A 62 -22.49 -0.43 0.55
CA PHE A 62 -23.37 -1.59 0.43
C PHE A 62 -24.81 -1.23 0.09
N ASP A 63 -25.50 -2.12 -0.61
CA ASP A 63 -26.92 -2.04 -0.93
C ASP A 63 -27.75 -2.28 0.34
N LYS A 64 -28.26 -1.23 0.97
CA LYS A 64 -29.00 -1.30 2.24
C LYS A 64 -30.22 -2.23 2.19
N ASP A 65 -30.87 -2.30 1.04
CA ASP A 65 -32.07 -3.13 0.85
C ASP A 65 -31.77 -4.64 0.87
N GLN A 66 -30.52 -5.03 0.68
CA GLN A 66 -30.08 -6.42 0.73
C GLN A 66 -29.62 -6.87 2.13
N GLY A 67 -29.56 -5.92 3.07
CA GLY A 67 -29.09 -6.14 4.43
C GLY A 67 -27.57 -6.06 4.53
N ILE A 68 -27.11 -5.59 5.68
CA ILE A 68 -25.70 -5.51 6.04
C ILE A 68 -25.47 -6.39 7.26
N TYR A 69 -24.43 -7.20 7.19
CA TYR A 69 -24.04 -8.16 8.20
C TYR A 69 -22.64 -7.84 8.72
N CYS A 70 -22.26 -8.44 9.83
CA CYS A 70 -20.91 -8.33 10.34
C CYS A 70 -20.46 -9.59 11.07
N ARG A 71 -19.16 -9.74 11.18
CA ARG A 71 -18.46 -10.62 12.12
C ARG A 71 -17.31 -9.88 12.79
N ASP A 72 -16.85 -10.37 13.92
CA ASP A 72 -15.60 -9.89 14.50
C ASP A 72 -14.43 -10.30 13.60
N ASP A 73 -13.35 -9.53 13.64
CA ASP A 73 -12.12 -9.86 12.95
C ASP A 73 -11.48 -11.13 13.52
N GLY A 74 -10.73 -11.84 12.68
CA GLY A 74 -10.05 -13.10 13.00
C GLY A 74 -10.67 -14.32 12.35
N ASP A 75 -9.82 -15.29 12.03
CA ASP A 75 -10.19 -16.54 11.34
C ASP A 75 -11.12 -17.42 12.20
N GLU A 76 -11.04 -17.29 13.52
CA GLU A 76 -11.91 -17.99 14.46
C GLU A 76 -13.38 -17.54 14.39
N ASN A 77 -13.64 -16.40 13.77
CA ASN A 77 -14.98 -15.83 13.62
C ASN A 77 -15.61 -16.07 12.24
N MET A 78 -14.94 -16.81 11.39
CA MET A 78 -15.44 -17.19 10.07
C MET A 78 -16.71 -18.05 10.18
N THR A 79 -17.64 -17.88 9.24
CA THR A 79 -18.82 -18.73 9.13
C THR A 79 -18.47 -20.10 8.58
N LYS A 80 -19.35 -21.10 8.75
CA LYS A 80 -19.19 -22.42 8.14
C LYS A 80 -19.09 -22.36 6.63
N GLU A 81 -19.79 -21.41 6.00
CA GLU A 81 -19.74 -21.21 4.55
C GLU A 81 -18.36 -20.71 4.12
N GLU A 82 -17.79 -19.70 4.79
CA GLU A 82 -16.43 -19.21 4.51
C GLU A 82 -15.38 -20.32 4.69
N ILE A 83 -15.48 -21.06 5.79
CA ILE A 83 -14.58 -22.19 6.05
C ILE A 83 -14.73 -23.30 5.02
N GLN A 84 -15.95 -23.58 4.54
CA GLN A 84 -16.17 -24.58 3.48
C GLN A 84 -15.48 -24.16 2.18
N LYS A 85 -15.58 -22.87 1.82
CA LYS A 85 -14.90 -22.33 0.63
C LYS A 85 -13.38 -22.44 0.74
N GLU A 86 -12.82 -22.14 1.90
CA GLU A 86 -11.39 -22.35 2.18
C GLU A 86 -10.99 -23.83 2.01
N ILE A 87 -11.80 -24.76 2.52
CA ILE A 87 -11.55 -26.21 2.33
C ILE A 87 -11.59 -26.60 0.86
N ASP A 88 -12.59 -26.10 0.14
CA ASP A 88 -12.76 -26.41 -1.28
C ASP A 88 -11.57 -25.92 -2.12
N LEU A 89 -11.05 -24.74 -1.80
CA LEU A 89 -9.86 -24.17 -2.43
C LEU A 89 -8.60 -25.01 -2.11
N ILE A 90 -8.36 -25.33 -0.84
CA ILE A 90 -7.20 -26.18 -0.45
C ILE A 90 -7.30 -27.56 -1.11
N GLU A 91 -8.51 -28.10 -1.30
CA GLU A 91 -8.71 -29.37 -2.01
C GLU A 91 -8.32 -29.27 -3.49
N VAL A 92 -8.58 -28.15 -4.16
CA VAL A 92 -8.11 -27.89 -5.53
C VAL A 92 -6.60 -27.94 -5.59
N TYR A 93 -5.90 -27.20 -4.72
CA TYR A 93 -4.44 -27.24 -4.64
C TYR A 93 -3.89 -28.63 -4.37
N ARG A 94 -4.56 -29.39 -3.49
CA ARG A 94 -4.17 -30.76 -3.19
C ARG A 94 -4.27 -31.67 -4.41
N GLN A 95 -5.35 -31.55 -5.20
CA GLN A 95 -5.54 -32.32 -6.41
C GLN A 95 -4.47 -31.99 -7.46
N GLN A 96 -4.20 -30.70 -7.69
CA GLN A 96 -3.15 -30.26 -8.59
C GLN A 96 -1.79 -30.83 -8.19
N ALA A 97 -1.41 -30.74 -6.90
CA ALA A 97 -0.16 -31.30 -6.42
C ALA A 97 -0.04 -32.82 -6.68
N LEU A 98 -1.15 -33.57 -6.54
CA LEU A 98 -1.19 -35.00 -6.86
C LEU A 98 -1.00 -35.27 -8.37
N GLU A 99 -1.63 -34.48 -9.23
CA GLU A 99 -1.52 -34.61 -10.69
C GLU A 99 -0.11 -34.30 -11.18
N GLU A 100 0.57 -33.35 -10.55
CA GLU A 100 1.97 -33.01 -10.82
C GLU A 100 2.98 -33.97 -10.16
N GLY A 101 2.50 -34.92 -9.36
CA GLY A 101 3.35 -35.92 -8.69
C GLY A 101 4.07 -35.37 -7.45
N GLN A 102 3.63 -34.24 -6.90
CA GLN A 102 4.17 -33.58 -5.72
C GLN A 102 3.53 -34.13 -4.43
N GLN A 103 3.81 -35.40 -4.13
CA GLN A 103 3.17 -36.11 -3.02
C GLN A 103 3.36 -35.42 -1.66
N ASP A 104 4.56 -34.89 -1.38
CA ASP A 104 4.88 -34.23 -0.10
C ASP A 104 4.04 -32.95 0.07
N VAL A 105 3.79 -32.18 -1.00
CA VAL A 105 2.95 -30.98 -0.99
C VAL A 105 1.49 -31.35 -0.78
N ALA A 106 1.00 -32.40 -1.44
CA ALA A 106 -0.37 -32.88 -1.25
C ALA A 106 -0.65 -33.33 0.20
N GLU A 107 0.33 -33.93 0.89
CA GLU A 107 0.22 -34.31 2.31
C GLU A 107 0.13 -33.07 3.24
N ILE A 108 0.80 -31.97 2.92
CA ILE A 108 0.65 -30.69 3.64
C ILE A 108 -0.78 -30.19 3.51
N TYR A 109 -1.31 -30.09 2.30
CA TYR A 109 -2.70 -29.66 2.06
C TYR A 109 -3.74 -30.58 2.73
N GLU A 110 -3.49 -31.89 2.80
CA GLU A 110 -4.36 -32.82 3.53
C GLU A 110 -4.38 -32.49 5.04
N SER A 111 -3.25 -32.13 5.62
CA SER A 111 -3.15 -31.66 7.00
C SER A 111 -3.92 -30.37 7.23
N ASP A 112 -3.78 -29.41 6.32
CA ASP A 112 -4.44 -28.10 6.40
C ASP A 112 -5.97 -28.25 6.29
N ILE A 113 -6.46 -29.11 5.38
CA ILE A 113 -7.88 -29.45 5.27
C ILE A 113 -8.40 -30.05 6.59
N ALA A 114 -7.63 -30.92 7.23
CA ALA A 114 -8.04 -31.53 8.49
C ALA A 114 -8.13 -30.51 9.63
N GLU A 115 -7.22 -29.58 9.70
CA GLU A 115 -7.23 -28.48 10.66
C GLU A 115 -8.41 -27.53 10.41
N THR A 116 -8.61 -27.12 9.16
CA THR A 116 -9.71 -26.24 8.75
C THR A 116 -11.07 -26.85 9.02
N LYS A 117 -11.25 -28.17 8.77
CA LYS A 117 -12.44 -28.93 9.17
C LYS A 117 -12.68 -28.98 10.69
N ASN A 118 -11.64 -28.86 11.51
CA ASN A 118 -11.82 -28.77 12.95
C ASN A 118 -12.36 -27.41 13.37
N ARG A 119 -11.90 -26.31 12.74
CA ARG A 119 -12.45 -24.97 12.95
C ARG A 119 -13.94 -24.90 12.61
N MET A 120 -14.37 -25.55 11.55
CA MET A 120 -15.79 -25.58 11.11
C MET A 120 -16.75 -26.10 12.17
N LYS A 121 -16.32 -26.95 13.10
CA LYS A 121 -17.21 -27.54 14.12
C LYS A 121 -17.78 -26.52 15.08
N GLU A 122 -17.04 -25.45 15.37
CA GLU A 122 -17.41 -24.40 16.32
C GLU A 122 -17.87 -23.10 15.59
N ALA A 123 -17.71 -23.06 14.28
CA ALA A 123 -18.03 -21.88 13.47
C ALA A 123 -19.56 -21.57 13.45
N PRO A 124 -19.95 -20.29 13.38
CA PRO A 124 -21.35 -19.90 13.23
C PRO A 124 -21.90 -20.31 11.86
N ASP A 125 -23.22 -20.56 11.80
CA ASP A 125 -23.89 -20.95 10.55
C ASP A 125 -24.07 -19.78 9.56
N SER A 126 -24.07 -18.54 10.03
CA SER A 126 -24.27 -17.34 9.21
C SER A 126 -23.72 -16.08 9.89
N TYR A 127 -23.52 -15.05 9.10
CA TYR A 127 -23.19 -13.72 9.60
C TYR A 127 -24.30 -13.16 10.49
N THR A 128 -23.91 -12.24 11.37
CA THR A 128 -24.88 -11.54 12.27
C THR A 128 -25.27 -10.22 11.63
N PRO A 129 -26.58 -9.87 11.56
CA PRO A 129 -27.02 -8.54 11.14
C PRO A 129 -26.37 -7.44 11.98
N VAL A 130 -25.90 -6.37 11.35
CA VAL A 130 -25.25 -5.25 12.04
C VAL A 130 -26.24 -4.62 13.04
N ARG A 131 -25.81 -4.46 14.27
CA ARG A 131 -26.54 -3.77 15.34
C ARG A 131 -25.82 -2.54 15.87
N GLU A 132 -24.50 -2.55 15.73
CA GLU A 132 -23.61 -1.50 16.20
C GLU A 132 -22.44 -1.39 15.24
N TYR A 133 -22.06 -0.17 14.91
CA TYR A 133 -20.94 0.12 14.05
C TYR A 133 -19.71 0.47 14.87
N THR A 134 -18.70 -0.40 14.83
CA THR A 134 -17.45 -0.28 15.59
C THR A 134 -16.26 -0.68 14.73
N THR A 135 -15.06 -0.29 15.13
CA THR A 135 -13.81 -0.81 14.54
C THR A 135 -13.57 -2.28 14.89
N ASN A 136 -12.58 -2.89 14.24
CA ASN A 136 -12.18 -4.30 14.40
C ASN A 136 -13.31 -5.28 14.07
N LYS A 137 -14.07 -4.93 13.03
CA LYS A 137 -15.11 -5.76 12.45
C LYS A 137 -14.97 -5.83 10.94
N ILE A 138 -15.43 -6.96 10.40
CA ILE A 138 -15.65 -7.15 8.99
C ILE A 138 -17.14 -7.01 8.74
N TYR A 139 -17.49 -6.00 7.94
CA TYR A 139 -18.85 -5.76 7.45
C TYR A 139 -19.02 -6.44 6.10
N ILE A 140 -20.17 -7.06 5.87
CA ILE A 140 -20.46 -7.86 4.69
C ILE A 140 -21.79 -7.41 4.12
N GLY A 141 -21.79 -7.11 2.84
CA GLY A 141 -23.00 -6.66 2.13
C GLY A 141 -22.88 -6.91 0.64
N GLN A 142 -23.92 -6.55 -0.10
CA GLN A 142 -23.91 -6.59 -1.55
C GLN A 142 -23.60 -5.21 -2.13
N HIS A 143 -22.89 -5.21 -3.24
CA HIS A 143 -22.66 -4.06 -4.10
C HIS A 143 -22.83 -4.53 -5.55
N ASP A 144 -23.79 -3.94 -6.29
CA ASP A 144 -24.13 -4.30 -7.66
C ASP A 144 -24.41 -5.80 -7.87
N GLY A 145 -24.98 -6.45 -6.85
CA GLY A 145 -25.37 -7.85 -6.89
C GLY A 145 -24.28 -8.86 -6.53
N GLU A 146 -23.07 -8.41 -6.27
CA GLU A 146 -21.96 -9.22 -5.79
C GLU A 146 -21.72 -8.97 -4.29
N GLN A 147 -21.19 -9.96 -3.57
CA GLN A 147 -20.91 -9.85 -2.15
C GLN A 147 -19.50 -9.29 -1.92
N TYR A 148 -19.43 -8.27 -1.08
CA TYR A 148 -18.19 -7.64 -0.68
C TYR A 148 -18.02 -7.63 0.84
N SER A 149 -16.79 -7.54 1.29
CA SER A 149 -16.43 -7.27 2.67
C SER A 149 -15.80 -5.88 2.81
N LEU A 150 -16.03 -5.26 3.96
CA LEU A 150 -15.38 -4.02 4.37
C LEU A 150 -14.82 -4.22 5.79
N TRP A 151 -13.52 -4.39 5.87
CA TRP A 151 -12.82 -4.44 7.14
C TRP A 151 -12.39 -3.04 7.56
N ILE A 152 -12.72 -2.65 8.78
CA ILE A 152 -12.29 -1.38 9.38
C ILE A 152 -11.60 -1.72 10.69
N SER A 153 -10.30 -1.52 10.75
CA SER A 153 -9.53 -1.68 11.97
C SER A 153 -8.99 -0.34 12.43
N GLY A 154 -8.79 -0.20 13.72
CA GLY A 154 -8.25 1.00 14.34
C GLY A 154 -8.56 0.97 15.82
N ASP A 155 -7.77 1.67 16.60
CA ASP A 155 -7.99 1.72 18.04
C ASP A 155 -8.67 3.03 18.41
N ASP A 156 -9.83 2.93 19.10
CA ASP A 156 -10.48 4.07 19.78
C ASP A 156 -9.65 4.53 20.98
N THR A 157 -8.78 3.67 21.48
CA THR A 157 -7.81 4.00 22.51
C THR A 157 -6.57 4.56 21.86
N ALA A 158 -6.10 5.70 22.31
CA ALA A 158 -4.91 6.41 21.85
C ALA A 158 -3.64 5.54 21.81
N ASP A 159 -3.66 4.46 21.02
CA ASP A 159 -2.43 3.79 20.64
C ASP A 159 -1.56 4.78 19.89
N ALA A 160 -0.27 4.75 20.17
CA ALA A 160 0.68 5.71 19.63
C ALA A 160 0.72 5.74 18.09
N SER A 161 0.17 4.71 17.41
CA SER A 161 0.05 4.69 15.95
C SER A 161 -1.15 5.49 15.43
N GLY A 162 -2.31 5.46 16.12
CA GLY A 162 -3.53 6.16 15.70
C GLY A 162 -3.95 5.89 14.25
N ARG A 163 -3.59 4.70 13.72
CA ARG A 163 -3.87 4.30 12.35
C ARG A 163 -5.25 3.68 12.25
N VAL A 164 -5.91 3.99 11.16
CA VAL A 164 -7.11 3.30 10.70
C VAL A 164 -6.76 2.56 9.42
N SER A 165 -6.95 1.26 9.42
CA SER A 165 -6.83 0.45 8.21
C SER A 165 -8.22 0.11 7.69
N ILE A 166 -8.41 0.27 6.40
CA ILE A 166 -9.66 -0.02 5.71
C ILE A 166 -9.32 -0.94 4.53
N VAL A 167 -10.02 -2.07 4.45
CA VAL A 167 -9.91 -2.99 3.32
C VAL A 167 -11.32 -3.27 2.82
N TYR A 168 -11.59 -2.91 1.57
CA TYR A 168 -12.81 -3.26 0.84
C TYR A 168 -12.42 -4.21 -0.27
N GLU A 169 -13.03 -5.37 -0.31
CA GLU A 169 -12.71 -6.42 -1.28
C GLU A 169 -13.90 -7.38 -1.45
N PRO A 170 -13.94 -8.13 -2.54
CA PRO A 170 -14.94 -9.16 -2.75
C PRO A 170 -14.96 -10.17 -1.59
N ALA A 171 -16.15 -10.48 -1.07
CA ALA A 171 -16.33 -11.45 -0.02
C ALA A 171 -16.53 -12.85 -0.63
N GLY A 172 -15.49 -13.67 -0.57
CA GLY A 172 -15.52 -15.07 -1.02
C GLY A 172 -15.42 -15.26 -2.54
N ASP A 173 -15.04 -16.46 -2.94
CA ASP A 173 -15.12 -17.12 -4.27
C ASP A 173 -14.72 -16.39 -5.56
N GLN A 174 -14.10 -15.25 -5.55
CA GLN A 174 -13.56 -14.73 -6.81
C GLN A 174 -12.45 -15.64 -7.35
N GLU A 175 -11.65 -16.24 -6.50
CA GLU A 175 -10.67 -17.23 -6.92
C GLU A 175 -11.33 -18.44 -7.60
N GLN A 176 -12.46 -18.93 -7.10
CA GLN A 176 -13.19 -20.06 -7.72
C GLN A 176 -13.90 -19.70 -9.03
N LYS A 177 -14.39 -18.46 -9.18
CA LYS A 177 -15.02 -17.99 -10.41
C LYS A 177 -14.06 -18.02 -11.60
N TYR A 178 -12.77 -17.82 -11.34
CA TYR A 178 -11.72 -17.80 -12.36
C TYR A 178 -11.03 -19.15 -12.58
N LEU A 179 -11.13 -20.07 -11.63
CA LEU A 179 -10.70 -21.47 -11.82
C LEU A 179 -11.47 -22.17 -12.97
N ALA A 180 -12.70 -21.71 -13.24
CA ALA A 180 -13.52 -22.28 -14.32
C ALA A 180 -13.01 -21.96 -15.73
N ASP A 181 -12.17 -20.94 -15.90
CA ASP A 181 -11.69 -20.49 -17.21
C ASP A 181 -10.36 -21.13 -17.64
N LEU A 182 -9.60 -21.67 -16.70
CA LEU A 182 -8.36 -22.40 -16.94
C LEU A 182 -8.38 -23.68 -16.12
N GLU A 183 -8.45 -24.81 -16.78
CA GLU A 183 -8.23 -26.12 -16.15
C GLU A 183 -6.85 -26.08 -15.48
N ASP A 184 -6.80 -26.39 -14.17
CA ASP A 184 -5.57 -26.53 -13.38
C ASP A 184 -4.82 -25.22 -12.97
N ALA A 185 -5.50 -24.08 -12.84
CA ALA A 185 -4.84 -22.85 -12.40
C ALA A 185 -5.65 -22.07 -11.36
N VAL A 186 -4.94 -21.42 -10.44
CA VAL A 186 -5.50 -20.47 -9.47
C VAL A 186 -5.16 -19.06 -9.90
N MET A 187 -6.16 -18.17 -9.90
CA MET A 187 -5.94 -16.77 -10.20
C MET A 187 -5.50 -15.99 -8.95
N THR A 188 -4.48 -15.19 -9.10
CA THR A 188 -4.10 -14.17 -8.12
C THR A 188 -4.16 -12.80 -8.76
N GLU A 189 -4.52 -11.79 -7.98
CA GLU A 189 -4.46 -10.40 -8.40
C GLU A 189 -3.27 -9.72 -7.75
N THR A 190 -2.45 -9.07 -8.55
CA THR A 190 -1.35 -8.25 -8.07
C THR A 190 -1.37 -6.90 -8.76
N ALA A 191 -1.12 -5.86 -7.98
CA ALA A 191 -0.84 -4.54 -8.52
C ALA A 191 0.67 -4.37 -8.64
N GLY A 192 1.14 -3.92 -9.80
CA GLY A 192 2.54 -3.60 -10.04
C GLY A 192 3.22 -4.41 -11.13
N GLN A 193 4.17 -3.77 -11.79
CA GLN A 193 4.87 -4.32 -12.96
C GLN A 193 6.02 -5.27 -12.60
N ASN A 194 6.52 -5.24 -11.37
CA ASN A 194 7.84 -5.79 -11.02
C ASN A 194 7.89 -7.29 -10.73
N TYR A 195 6.75 -7.99 -10.75
CA TYR A 195 6.75 -9.40 -10.37
C TYR A 195 6.92 -10.41 -11.53
N PHE A 196 6.78 -10.00 -12.79
CA PHE A 196 6.53 -10.95 -13.88
C PHE A 196 7.52 -10.95 -15.04
N GLY A 197 8.57 -10.12 -15.01
CA GLY A 197 9.52 -10.04 -16.12
C GLY A 197 8.93 -9.41 -17.40
N GLY A 198 9.76 -9.06 -18.37
CA GLY A 198 9.45 -8.19 -19.50
C GLY A 198 8.26 -8.53 -20.41
N ASP A 199 7.67 -9.71 -20.29
CA ASP A 199 6.57 -10.11 -21.18
C ASP A 199 5.23 -9.43 -20.85
N ILE A 200 5.06 -8.88 -19.61
CA ILE A 200 3.84 -8.20 -19.20
C ILE A 200 3.91 -6.68 -19.41
N GLU A 201 5.09 -6.09 -19.30
CA GLU A 201 5.24 -4.64 -19.45
C GLU A 201 4.69 -4.14 -20.79
N ASP A 202 4.94 -4.90 -21.86
CA ASP A 202 4.51 -4.56 -23.21
C ASP A 202 3.07 -4.98 -23.55
N GLN A 203 2.36 -5.66 -22.65
CA GLN A 203 0.99 -6.07 -22.91
C GLN A 203 0.03 -4.88 -22.81
N GLU A 204 -0.91 -4.81 -23.78
CA GLU A 204 -2.02 -3.87 -23.74
C GLU A 204 -2.97 -4.22 -22.59
N ASN A 205 -3.45 -3.20 -21.86
CA ASN A 205 -4.48 -3.38 -20.84
C ASN A 205 -5.81 -3.76 -21.51
N LYS A 206 -6.38 -4.89 -21.11
CA LYS A 206 -7.62 -5.44 -21.69
C LYS A 206 -8.88 -4.89 -21.02
N CYS A 207 -8.75 -4.00 -20.03
CA CYS A 207 -9.88 -3.35 -19.40
C CYS A 207 -10.72 -2.61 -20.44
N GLY A 208 -12.03 -2.77 -20.41
CA GLY A 208 -12.96 -2.16 -21.37
C GLY A 208 -13.22 -0.68 -21.09
N ILE A 209 -12.91 -0.19 -19.88
CA ILE A 209 -12.93 1.25 -19.53
C ILE A 209 -11.53 1.84 -19.68
N ASP A 210 -11.45 3.12 -20.03
CA ASP A 210 -10.17 3.83 -20.08
C ASP A 210 -9.71 4.30 -18.69
N GLU A 211 -8.41 4.58 -18.56
CA GLU A 211 -7.79 4.99 -17.29
C GLU A 211 -8.47 6.23 -16.67
N ASN A 212 -8.87 7.22 -17.47
CA ASN A 212 -9.52 8.42 -16.94
C ASN A 212 -10.90 8.11 -16.36
N THR A 213 -11.66 7.22 -17.02
CA THR A 213 -12.95 6.76 -16.50
C THR A 213 -12.76 5.98 -15.20
N ALA A 214 -11.81 5.07 -15.16
CA ALA A 214 -11.48 4.31 -13.96
C ALA A 214 -11.01 5.21 -12.79
N GLU A 215 -10.20 6.26 -13.07
CA GLU A 215 -9.79 7.24 -12.06
C GLU A 215 -10.98 7.99 -11.46
N HIS A 216 -11.93 8.41 -12.30
CA HIS A 216 -13.14 9.08 -11.81
C HIS A 216 -14.01 8.14 -10.94
N GLU A 217 -14.11 6.87 -11.28
CA GLU A 217 -14.81 5.89 -10.47
C GLU A 217 -14.12 5.65 -9.13
N ALA A 218 -12.79 5.53 -9.12
CA ALA A 218 -12.01 5.42 -7.90
C ALA A 218 -12.22 6.61 -6.97
N GLN A 219 -12.11 7.84 -7.49
CA GLN A 219 -12.32 9.05 -6.70
C GLN A 219 -13.76 9.14 -6.17
N ALA A 220 -14.76 8.84 -7.02
CA ALA A 220 -16.16 8.86 -6.61
C ALA A 220 -16.46 7.82 -5.53
N PHE A 221 -15.76 6.68 -5.54
CA PHE A 221 -15.89 5.66 -4.51
C PHE A 221 -15.32 6.14 -3.18
N LEU A 222 -14.13 6.75 -3.17
CA LEU A 222 -13.53 7.35 -1.96
C LEU A 222 -14.42 8.46 -1.38
N ASP A 223 -14.97 9.32 -2.24
CA ASP A 223 -15.88 10.38 -1.81
C ASP A 223 -17.14 9.81 -1.15
N ARG A 224 -17.70 8.71 -1.69
CA ARG A 224 -18.83 8.00 -1.07
C ARG A 224 -18.46 7.42 0.30
N MET A 225 -17.26 6.87 0.45
CA MET A 225 -16.76 6.38 1.74
C MET A 225 -16.51 7.50 2.76
N GLY A 226 -16.66 8.77 2.37
CA GLY A 226 -16.36 9.91 3.22
C GLY A 226 -14.86 10.15 3.41
N ILE A 227 -14.03 9.63 2.50
CA ILE A 227 -12.59 9.87 2.47
C ILE A 227 -12.34 11.05 1.53
N SER A 228 -12.01 12.20 2.10
CA SER A 228 -11.78 13.44 1.38
C SER A 228 -10.35 13.95 1.53
N GLY A 229 -9.96 14.93 0.69
CA GLY A 229 -8.64 15.59 0.80
C GLY A 229 -7.47 14.78 0.26
N MET A 230 -7.75 13.65 -0.40
CA MET A 230 -6.77 12.83 -1.09
C MET A 230 -6.66 13.21 -2.56
N ALA A 231 -5.45 13.17 -3.09
CA ALA A 231 -5.16 13.39 -4.50
C ALA A 231 -4.44 12.18 -5.08
N LYS A 232 -4.66 11.90 -6.37
CA LYS A 232 -3.92 10.84 -7.06
C LYS A 232 -2.43 11.18 -7.09
N CYS A 233 -1.60 10.26 -6.64
CA CYS A 233 -0.15 10.35 -6.66
C CYS A 233 0.51 9.28 -7.54
N GLY A 234 -0.25 8.26 -7.99
CA GLY A 234 0.25 7.22 -8.88
C GLY A 234 -0.86 6.44 -9.56
N SER A 235 -0.50 5.75 -10.63
CA SER A 235 -1.35 4.75 -11.28
C SER A 235 -0.52 3.65 -11.91
N GLN A 236 -1.07 2.44 -11.90
CA GLN A 236 -0.48 1.27 -12.55
C GLN A 236 -1.56 0.30 -13.00
N ALA A 237 -1.21 -0.62 -13.89
CA ALA A 237 -2.14 -1.65 -14.31
C ALA A 237 -2.32 -2.71 -13.21
N VAL A 238 -3.52 -3.21 -13.06
CA VAL A 238 -3.79 -4.45 -12.32
C VAL A 238 -3.45 -5.63 -13.21
N VAL A 239 -2.63 -6.54 -12.70
CA VAL A 239 -2.24 -7.77 -13.37
C VAL A 239 -2.95 -8.94 -12.69
N ARG A 240 -3.72 -9.69 -13.46
CA ARG A 240 -4.27 -10.98 -13.04
C ARG A 240 -3.38 -12.09 -13.53
N SER A 241 -2.98 -12.96 -12.61
CA SER A 241 -2.09 -14.07 -12.86
C SER A 241 -2.76 -15.38 -12.48
N TRP A 242 -2.51 -16.40 -13.28
CA TRP A 242 -2.93 -17.77 -12.99
C TRP A 242 -1.70 -18.58 -12.62
N LEU A 243 -1.77 -19.24 -11.49
CA LEU A 243 -0.67 -20.03 -10.92
C LEU A 243 -1.03 -21.51 -10.99
N ASP A 244 -0.05 -22.34 -11.25
CA ASP A 244 -0.15 -23.78 -11.02
C ASP A 244 0.06 -24.14 -9.52
N SER A 245 0.00 -25.42 -9.20
CA SER A 245 0.17 -25.91 -7.83
C SER A 245 1.59 -25.68 -7.26
N GLY A 246 2.57 -25.41 -8.11
CA GLY A 246 3.93 -25.05 -7.73
C GLY A 246 4.12 -23.53 -7.54
N PHE A 247 3.03 -22.74 -7.65
CA PHE A 247 3.05 -21.28 -7.66
C PHE A 247 3.79 -20.67 -8.85
N GLU A 248 3.95 -21.43 -9.96
CA GLU A 248 4.49 -20.92 -11.20
C GLU A 248 3.40 -20.22 -12.02
N ILE A 249 3.72 -19.05 -12.57
CA ILE A 249 2.77 -18.28 -13.36
C ILE A 249 2.63 -18.93 -14.75
N ILE A 250 1.44 -19.41 -15.06
CA ILE A 250 1.14 -20.04 -16.36
C ILE A 250 0.44 -19.07 -17.33
N LYS A 251 -0.17 -18.01 -16.81
CA LYS A 251 -0.81 -16.96 -17.59
C LYS A 251 -0.84 -15.66 -16.77
N ALA A 252 -0.67 -14.51 -17.45
CA ALA A 252 -0.89 -13.21 -16.84
C ALA A 252 -1.49 -12.23 -17.86
N GLU A 253 -2.36 -11.32 -17.41
CA GLU A 253 -3.02 -10.33 -18.24
C GLU A 253 -3.22 -9.01 -17.46
N LYS A 254 -3.04 -7.86 -18.14
CA LYS A 254 -3.47 -6.56 -17.61
C LYS A 254 -4.95 -6.38 -17.91
N ASN A 255 -5.77 -6.13 -16.87
CA ASN A 255 -7.22 -6.01 -17.05
C ASN A 255 -7.91 -5.10 -16.01
N GLY A 256 -7.22 -4.10 -15.56
CA GLY A 256 -7.72 -3.09 -14.64
C GLY A 256 -6.67 -2.02 -14.37
N TYR A 257 -7.02 -1.11 -13.47
CA TYR A 257 -6.16 -0.01 -13.04
C TYR A 257 -6.13 0.05 -11.52
N MET A 258 -4.96 0.24 -10.95
CA MET A 258 -4.79 0.61 -9.55
C MET A 258 -4.34 2.06 -9.48
N PHE A 259 -5.06 2.86 -8.69
CA PHE A 259 -4.72 4.24 -8.41
C PHE A 259 -4.24 4.37 -6.97
N GLU A 260 -3.18 5.13 -6.80
CA GLU A 260 -2.67 5.50 -5.49
C GLU A 260 -3.08 6.94 -5.17
N PHE A 261 -3.59 7.13 -3.95
CA PHE A 261 -3.98 8.43 -3.45
C PHE A 261 -3.23 8.73 -2.14
N GLY A 262 -2.85 9.97 -1.99
CA GLY A 262 -2.18 10.50 -0.81
C GLY A 262 -2.63 11.91 -0.50
N ILE A 263 -2.18 12.44 0.64
CA ILE A 263 -2.43 13.83 1.00
C ILE A 263 -1.59 14.74 0.10
N GLN A 264 -2.22 15.81 -0.39
CA GLN A 264 -1.52 16.84 -1.12
C GLN A 264 -1.66 18.20 -0.40
N ILE A 265 -0.54 18.86 -0.15
CA ILE A 265 -0.50 20.10 0.59
C ILE A 265 -0.09 21.25 -0.34
N GLY A 266 -1.08 22.04 -0.73
CA GLY A 266 -0.84 23.18 -1.63
C GLY A 266 -0.33 22.80 -3.02
N GLY A 267 -0.71 21.64 -3.52
CA GLY A 267 -0.29 21.09 -4.81
C GLY A 267 1.08 20.36 -4.76
N VAL A 268 1.57 20.07 -3.57
CA VAL A 268 2.80 19.28 -3.34
C VAL A 268 2.41 17.95 -2.69
N ASP A 269 2.91 16.85 -3.23
CA ASP A 269 2.65 15.52 -2.75
C ASP A 269 3.32 15.25 -1.39
N THR A 270 2.79 14.29 -0.66
CA THR A 270 3.39 13.79 0.55
C THR A 270 4.19 12.53 0.24
N ALA A 271 5.38 12.43 0.86
CA ALA A 271 6.19 11.24 0.75
C ALA A 271 5.52 10.06 1.47
N TYR A 272 5.53 8.91 0.84
CA TYR A 272 5.27 7.65 1.50
C TYR A 272 6.61 7.09 2.01
N ILE A 273 6.67 6.76 3.28
CA ILE A 273 7.87 6.22 3.91
C ILE A 273 7.56 4.82 4.40
N ASP A 274 8.29 3.83 3.86
CA ASP A 274 8.19 2.46 4.39
C ASP A 274 8.77 2.42 5.81
N PRO A 275 7.94 2.13 6.83
CA PRO A 275 8.39 2.13 8.21
C PRO A 275 9.33 0.98 8.53
N THR A 276 9.39 -0.07 7.70
CA THR A 276 10.23 -1.25 7.95
C THR A 276 11.72 -0.97 7.80
N GLY A 277 12.09 0.06 7.03
CA GLY A 277 13.49 0.49 6.84
C GLY A 277 13.96 1.61 7.78
N VAL A 278 13.04 2.24 8.51
CA VAL A 278 13.34 3.46 9.27
C VAL A 278 13.15 3.20 10.76
N ASP A 279 14.04 2.42 11.35
CA ASP A 279 14.11 2.26 12.81
C ASP A 279 14.28 3.63 13.49
N ASN A 280 13.16 4.23 13.93
CA ASN A 280 13.10 5.33 14.88
C ASN A 280 14.13 6.45 14.64
N LEU A 281 14.32 6.90 13.40
CA LEU A 281 15.17 8.05 13.10
C LEU A 281 14.55 9.31 13.69
N LYS A 282 14.75 9.46 15.00
CA LYS A 282 14.45 10.70 15.69
C LYS A 282 15.45 11.75 15.22
N ASN A 283 14.99 12.71 14.44
CA ASN A 283 15.85 13.80 14.05
C ASN A 283 16.21 14.67 15.28
N LYS A 284 17.23 15.54 15.12
CA LYS A 284 17.72 16.45 16.19
C LYS A 284 16.62 17.37 16.75
N ASN A 285 15.49 17.53 16.06
CA ASN A 285 14.37 18.40 16.44
C ASN A 285 13.22 17.64 17.11
N GLY A 286 13.38 16.34 17.37
CA GLY A 286 12.36 15.54 18.05
C GLY A 286 11.28 14.97 17.14
N TYR A 287 11.38 15.14 15.81
CA TYR A 287 10.47 14.53 14.85
C TYR A 287 10.88 13.08 14.57
N VAL A 288 9.90 12.20 14.53
CA VAL A 288 10.04 10.81 14.07
C VAL A 288 9.30 10.70 12.75
N MET A 289 9.98 10.25 11.70
CA MET A 289 9.31 10.00 10.42
C MET A 289 8.18 8.98 10.58
N TYR A 290 7.12 9.16 9.83
CA TYR A 290 5.92 8.35 9.88
C TYR A 290 5.52 7.93 8.46
N GLU A 291 4.85 6.79 8.31
CA GLU A 291 4.49 6.20 7.01
C GLU A 291 3.66 7.15 6.12
N GLY A 292 2.80 7.95 6.74
CA GLY A 292 1.84 8.80 6.03
C GLY A 292 0.56 8.06 5.65
N ASP A 293 -0.37 8.82 5.08
CA ASP A 293 -1.65 8.29 4.62
C ASP A 293 -1.52 7.82 3.18
N ARG A 294 -1.99 6.61 2.90
CA ARG A 294 -1.99 6.02 1.57
C ARG A 294 -3.25 5.24 1.32
N ILE A 295 -3.77 5.35 0.11
CA ILE A 295 -4.92 4.58 -0.35
C ILE A 295 -4.58 4.00 -1.70
N SER A 296 -4.84 2.72 -1.91
CA SER A 296 -4.89 2.09 -3.22
C SER A 296 -6.32 1.71 -3.56
N VAL A 297 -6.74 1.99 -4.80
CA VAL A 297 -8.06 1.66 -5.33
C VAL A 297 -7.89 0.93 -6.64
N CYS A 298 -8.39 -0.30 -6.71
CA CYS A 298 -8.39 -1.10 -7.93
C CYS A 298 -9.75 -1.03 -8.61
N VAL A 299 -9.72 -0.80 -9.92
CA VAL A 299 -10.91 -0.62 -10.77
C VAL A 299 -10.77 -1.48 -12.02
N ASP A 300 -11.82 -2.19 -12.39
CA ASP A 300 -11.93 -2.93 -13.64
C ASP A 300 -13.29 -2.66 -14.32
N ASP A 301 -13.68 -3.50 -15.27
CA ASP A 301 -14.96 -3.40 -16.00
C ASP A 301 -16.19 -3.53 -15.10
N SER A 302 -16.05 -4.09 -13.90
CA SER A 302 -17.12 -4.20 -12.91
C SER A 302 -17.19 -3.03 -11.93
N GLY A 303 -16.27 -2.06 -12.06
CA GLY A 303 -16.13 -0.91 -11.17
C GLY A 303 -15.02 -1.11 -10.13
N VAL A 304 -15.15 -0.43 -8.98
CA VAL A 304 -14.19 -0.57 -7.87
C VAL A 304 -14.35 -1.92 -7.19
N PHE A 305 -13.32 -2.74 -7.23
CA PHE A 305 -13.35 -4.07 -6.63
C PHE A 305 -12.42 -4.26 -5.42
N ASN A 306 -11.40 -3.41 -5.26
CA ASN A 306 -10.51 -3.46 -4.09
C ASN A 306 -10.13 -2.04 -3.65
N VAL A 307 -10.17 -1.80 -2.34
CA VAL A 307 -9.64 -0.59 -1.72
C VAL A 307 -8.83 -0.99 -0.50
N ARG A 308 -7.60 -0.51 -0.42
CA ARG A 308 -6.76 -0.62 0.77
C ARG A 308 -6.34 0.76 1.21
N ALA A 309 -6.67 1.13 2.42
CA ALA A 309 -6.33 2.43 2.96
C ALA A 309 -5.66 2.31 4.33
N THR A 310 -4.61 3.08 4.53
CA THR A 310 -4.00 3.34 5.83
C THR A 310 -4.10 4.83 6.07
N LEU A 311 -4.89 5.22 7.06
CA LEU A 311 -5.23 6.60 7.34
C LEU A 311 -4.88 6.95 8.79
N SER A 312 -4.31 8.13 8.99
CA SER A 312 -3.97 8.65 10.31
C SER A 312 -4.41 10.09 10.48
N THR A 313 -4.68 10.76 9.36
CA THR A 313 -4.86 12.20 9.26
C THR A 313 -6.33 12.55 9.10
N ASP A 314 -6.83 13.43 9.96
CA ASP A 314 -8.09 14.14 9.71
C ASP A 314 -7.82 15.36 8.84
N THR A 315 -8.14 15.25 7.54
CA THR A 315 -7.86 16.29 6.56
C THR A 315 -8.75 17.54 6.72
N ASP A 316 -9.83 17.47 7.48
CA ASP A 316 -10.74 18.56 7.72
C ASP A 316 -10.21 19.58 8.75
N SER A 317 -9.21 19.20 9.54
CA SER A 317 -8.65 20.01 10.63
C SER A 317 -7.13 20.14 10.49
N PHE A 318 -6.63 21.34 10.24
CA PHE A 318 -5.19 21.57 10.13
C PHE A 318 -4.75 22.95 10.60
N VAL A 319 -3.50 23.01 11.07
CA VAL A 319 -2.78 24.26 11.43
C VAL A 319 -1.55 24.41 10.53
N ARG A 320 -1.34 25.60 9.99
CA ARG A 320 -0.16 25.93 9.16
C ARG A 320 0.77 26.88 9.88
N GLU A 321 2.05 26.55 9.87
CA GLU A 321 3.12 27.41 10.39
C GLU A 321 4.13 27.68 9.27
N LYS A 322 4.39 28.96 8.98
CA LYS A 322 5.33 29.33 7.92
C LYS A 322 6.75 28.89 8.28
N VAL A 323 7.45 28.30 7.31
CA VAL A 323 8.85 27.90 7.42
C VAL A 323 9.65 28.47 6.25
N ASP A 324 10.96 28.68 6.49
CA ASP A 324 11.89 29.03 5.44
C ASP A 324 12.53 27.75 4.89
N LEU A 325 12.54 27.62 3.57
CA LEU A 325 13.15 26.50 2.87
C LEU A 325 14.65 26.72 2.68
N LEU A 326 15.41 25.64 2.69
CA LEU A 326 16.82 25.66 2.29
C LEU A 326 16.94 26.03 0.81
N SER A 327 17.95 26.80 0.46
CA SER A 327 18.36 26.96 -0.93
C SER A 327 18.86 25.63 -1.49
N TRP A 328 18.94 25.49 -2.82
CA TRP A 328 19.53 24.31 -3.44
C TRP A 328 20.94 24.02 -2.91
N GLU A 329 21.81 25.06 -2.85
CA GLU A 329 23.19 24.93 -2.36
C GLU A 329 23.23 24.47 -0.90
N ASP A 330 22.38 25.05 -0.02
CA ASP A 330 22.31 24.65 1.38
C ASP A 330 21.77 23.22 1.52
N MET A 331 20.81 22.83 0.66
CA MET A 331 20.28 21.46 0.63
C MET A 331 21.37 20.46 0.25
N VAL A 332 22.13 20.70 -0.82
CA VAL A 332 23.21 19.82 -1.27
C VAL A 332 24.26 19.64 -0.19
N ASN A 333 24.70 20.73 0.45
CA ASN A 333 25.66 20.65 1.56
C ASN A 333 25.11 19.85 2.73
N LYS A 334 23.82 20.01 3.03
CA LYS A 334 23.17 19.28 4.13
C LYS A 334 22.96 17.80 3.81
N ALA A 335 22.65 17.48 2.55
CA ALA A 335 22.56 16.11 2.08
C ALA A 335 23.91 15.38 2.19
N ASP A 336 25.00 16.03 1.74
CA ASP A 336 26.36 15.49 1.86
C ASP A 336 26.69 15.10 3.29
N GLU A 337 26.53 16.04 4.25
CA GLU A 337 26.75 15.77 5.68
C GLU A 337 25.89 14.61 6.22
N SER A 338 24.59 14.58 5.84
CA SER A 338 23.63 13.62 6.40
C SER A 338 23.80 12.22 5.81
N ILE A 339 24.09 12.09 4.52
CA ILE A 339 24.34 10.83 3.83
C ILE A 339 25.62 10.18 4.37
N VAL A 340 26.69 10.96 4.54
CA VAL A 340 27.92 10.47 5.13
C VAL A 340 27.70 9.93 6.54
N GLU A 341 27.04 10.74 7.42
CA GLU A 341 26.71 10.31 8.80
C GLU A 341 25.89 9.01 8.81
N TYR A 342 24.94 8.87 7.86
CA TYR A 342 24.11 7.69 7.76
C TYR A 342 24.91 6.43 7.40
N TYR A 343 25.71 6.45 6.34
CA TYR A 343 26.45 5.26 5.89
C TYR A 343 27.67 4.93 6.76
N GLU A 344 28.21 5.88 7.51
CA GLU A 344 29.18 5.58 8.55
C GLU A 344 28.55 4.80 9.71
N LYS A 345 27.31 5.15 10.05
CA LYS A 345 26.58 4.51 11.16
C LYS A 345 25.93 3.20 10.77
N TYR A 346 25.40 3.12 9.54
CA TYR A 346 24.69 1.96 9.01
C TYR A 346 25.40 1.44 7.76
N PRO A 347 26.41 0.57 7.91
CA PRO A 347 27.14 0.01 6.79
C PRO A 347 26.20 -0.77 5.86
N THR A 348 26.34 -0.55 4.57
CA THR A 348 25.64 -1.27 3.51
C THR A 348 26.52 -2.34 2.89
N ALA A 349 25.90 -3.35 2.24
CA ALA A 349 26.59 -4.35 1.43
C ALA A 349 27.00 -3.82 0.04
N TYR A 350 26.47 -2.69 -0.39
CA TYR A 350 26.80 -2.07 -1.67
C TYR A 350 28.20 -1.45 -1.65
N SER A 351 28.84 -1.41 -2.80
CA SER A 351 30.10 -0.67 -3.00
C SER A 351 29.86 0.79 -3.40
N GLU A 352 28.73 1.05 -4.03
CA GLU A 352 28.31 2.36 -4.53
C GLU A 352 26.86 2.62 -4.16
N VAL A 353 26.51 3.89 -3.96
CA VAL A 353 25.14 4.32 -3.73
C VAL A 353 24.82 5.45 -4.69
N ARG A 354 23.74 5.28 -5.45
CA ARG A 354 23.30 6.27 -6.42
C ARG A 354 21.86 6.70 -6.10
N PHE A 355 21.67 8.00 -5.95
CA PHE A 355 20.36 8.63 -5.96
C PHE A 355 20.06 9.11 -7.37
N ASN A 356 18.85 8.89 -7.86
CA ASN A 356 18.47 9.19 -9.25
C ASN A 356 17.24 10.09 -9.34
N ASN A 357 16.71 10.55 -8.23
CA ASN A 357 15.57 11.45 -8.21
C ASN A 357 15.63 12.40 -7.01
N VAL A 358 15.27 13.66 -7.26
CA VAL A 358 15.18 14.72 -6.26
C VAL A 358 13.82 15.37 -6.32
N GLU A 359 13.06 15.24 -5.27
CA GLU A 359 11.71 15.81 -5.21
C GLU A 359 11.56 16.74 -4.01
N PHE A 360 10.73 17.75 -4.18
CA PHE A 360 10.26 18.56 -3.08
C PHE A 360 8.90 18.05 -2.64
N MET A 361 8.84 17.44 -1.46
CA MET A 361 7.66 16.78 -0.93
C MET A 361 7.38 17.20 0.51
N TYR A 362 6.20 16.84 1.01
CA TYR A 362 5.91 16.90 2.43
C TYR A 362 6.19 15.54 3.09
N VAL A 363 7.02 15.52 4.11
CA VAL A 363 7.36 14.30 4.87
C VAL A 363 6.49 14.23 6.12
N PRO A 364 5.70 13.15 6.29
CA PRO A 364 4.90 12.94 7.48
C PRO A 364 5.79 12.58 8.68
N CYS A 365 5.55 13.22 9.81
CA CYS A 365 6.30 13.04 11.04
C CYS A 365 5.38 13.04 12.25
N ILE A 366 5.79 12.35 13.31
CA ILE A 366 5.19 12.48 14.63
C ILE A 366 6.09 13.39 15.47
N GLN A 367 5.52 14.45 16.02
CA GLN A 367 6.16 15.35 16.96
C GLN A 367 5.70 15.03 18.39
N ASP A 368 6.69 14.92 19.32
CA ASP A 368 6.44 14.68 20.74
C ASP A 368 5.58 13.44 21.05
N GLY A 369 5.51 12.47 20.12
CA GLY A 369 4.79 11.23 20.26
C GLY A 369 3.28 11.30 19.97
N GLU A 370 2.72 12.49 19.76
CA GLU A 370 1.26 12.67 19.65
C GLU A 370 0.81 13.42 18.39
N LYS A 371 1.56 14.44 17.99
CA LYS A 371 1.14 15.37 16.95
C LYS A 371 1.60 14.91 15.57
N LEU A 372 0.68 14.75 14.64
CA LEU A 372 1.00 14.46 13.24
C LEU A 372 1.33 15.77 12.52
N VAL A 373 2.54 15.85 11.95
CA VAL A 373 3.08 17.04 11.32
C VAL A 373 3.69 16.69 9.98
N TYR A 374 3.31 17.41 8.94
CA TYR A 374 3.90 17.31 7.61
C TYR A 374 4.92 18.43 7.41
N ILE A 375 6.15 18.05 7.13
CA ILE A 375 7.29 18.95 7.02
C ILE A 375 7.71 19.04 5.57
N PRO A 376 7.82 20.24 4.96
CA PRO A 376 8.35 20.37 3.61
C PRO A 376 9.84 19.98 3.61
N ALA A 377 10.21 19.07 2.73
CA ALA A 377 11.55 18.51 2.68
C ALA A 377 11.98 18.19 1.24
N TRP A 378 13.29 18.12 1.06
CA TRP A 378 13.89 17.51 -0.13
C TRP A 378 14.00 16.02 0.10
N VAL A 379 13.48 15.23 -0.82
CA VAL A 379 13.51 13.77 -0.80
C VAL A 379 14.41 13.30 -1.93
N LEU A 380 15.40 12.51 -1.56
CA LEU A 380 16.35 11.88 -2.49
C LEU A 380 16.01 10.41 -2.56
N THR A 381 15.68 9.92 -3.75
CA THR A 381 15.33 8.50 -3.95
C THR A 381 16.52 7.74 -4.50
N GLN A 382 16.85 6.63 -3.85
CA GLN A 382 17.91 5.74 -4.27
C GLN A 382 17.48 4.93 -5.49
N SER A 383 18.38 4.77 -6.45
CA SER A 383 18.17 3.90 -7.61
C SER A 383 18.00 2.44 -7.21
N GLU A 384 17.00 1.76 -7.75
CA GLU A 384 16.77 0.32 -7.55
C GLU A 384 17.92 -0.53 -8.13
N ASN A 385 18.62 -0.03 -9.15
CA ASN A 385 19.74 -0.69 -9.83
C ASN A 385 21.10 -0.30 -9.23
N ASN A 386 21.24 -0.38 -7.91
CA ASN A 386 22.58 -0.44 -7.35
C ASN A 386 23.13 -1.82 -7.71
N ASP A 387 24.03 -1.86 -8.71
CA ASP A 387 24.71 -3.08 -9.09
C ASP A 387 25.34 -3.72 -7.87
N ILE A 388 24.72 -4.81 -7.39
CA ILE A 388 25.36 -5.71 -6.45
C ILE A 388 26.54 -6.26 -7.22
N SER A 389 27.75 -5.78 -6.92
CA SER A 389 28.94 -6.38 -7.52
C SER A 389 28.90 -7.88 -7.17
N GLU A 390 28.87 -8.74 -8.17
CA GLU A 390 28.83 -10.21 -8.04
C GLU A 390 30.01 -10.81 -7.24
N GLU A 391 30.90 -9.95 -6.69
CA GLU A 391 32.08 -10.36 -5.95
C GLU A 391 31.83 -10.79 -4.49
N HIS A 392 30.64 -10.63 -3.96
CA HIS A 392 30.29 -11.17 -2.63
C HIS A 392 29.24 -12.27 -2.71
N GLY A 393 29.49 -13.23 -3.61
CA GLY A 393 28.87 -14.53 -3.57
C GLY A 393 29.30 -15.29 -2.32
N ALA A 394 28.32 -15.93 -1.70
CA ALA A 394 28.40 -16.89 -0.62
C ALA A 394 28.33 -16.30 0.80
N TYR A 395 27.11 -16.19 1.29
CA TYR A 395 26.87 -16.52 2.69
C TYR A 395 27.21 -18.00 2.86
N ASP A 396 28.40 -18.31 3.35
CA ASP A 396 28.69 -19.60 3.96
C ASP A 396 27.90 -19.68 5.27
N ASN A 397 27.17 -20.78 5.44
CA ASN A 397 26.28 -21.17 6.53
C ASN A 397 26.81 -20.97 7.95
#